data_089e400dcfd92dd0410c37618640e0e8
#
_entry.id   089e400dcfd92dd0410c37618640e0e8
#
_cell.length_a   1.000
_cell.length_b   1.000
_cell.length_c   1.000
_cell.angle_alpha   90.00
_cell.angle_beta   90.00
_cell.angle_gamma   90.00
#
_symmetry.space_group_name_H-M   'P 1'
#
loop_
_entity.id
_entity.type
_entity.pdbx_description
1 polymer ?
#
loop_
_entity_poly.entity_id
_entity_poly.type
_entity_poly.pdbx_seq_one_letter_code
_entity_poly.pdbx_strand_id
1 'polypeptide(L)'
;MKIAVVGAGAMGAWTVKELGLSRDVDEVVVADYDESRACEVAESHGGGKARPRFVDAREQGSVQSVLAGCDAMVNATQHFWNITVMRAAAAARVHYT
;
A
#
# COMPACT_ATOMS: atom_id res chain seq x y z
N MET A 1 3.61 -10.28 9.40
CA MET A 1 3.43 -10.04 7.95
C MET A 1 3.38 -8.54 7.68
N LYS A 2 4.14 -8.08 6.72
CA LYS A 2 4.17 -6.68 6.30
C LYS A 2 3.41 -6.54 4.99
N ILE A 3 2.42 -5.67 4.95
CA ILE A 3 1.53 -5.50 3.79
C ILE A 3 1.57 -4.05 3.32
N ALA A 4 1.69 -3.86 2.01
CA ALA A 4 1.59 -2.55 1.39
C ALA A 4 0.19 -2.35 0.82
N VAL A 5 -0.41 -1.19 1.08
CA VAL A 5 -1.65 -0.75 0.46
C VAL A 5 -1.30 0.40 -0.46
N VAL A 6 -1.45 0.21 -1.75
CA VAL A 6 -1.14 1.22 -2.75
C VAL A 6 -2.43 1.94 -3.15
N GLY A 7 -2.54 3.19 -2.76
CA GLY A 7 -3.72 4.01 -2.92
C GLY A 7 -4.40 4.28 -1.57
N ALA A 8 -4.54 5.54 -1.20
CA ALA A 8 -5.12 5.96 0.09
C ALA A 8 -6.48 6.65 -0.06
N GLY A 9 -7.24 6.30 -1.09
CA GLY A 9 -8.63 6.72 -1.24
C GLY A 9 -9.55 5.94 -0.30
N ALA A 10 -10.86 6.00 -0.53
CA ALA A 10 -11.85 5.34 0.34
C ALA A 10 -11.59 3.84 0.49
N MET A 11 -11.31 3.15 -0.61
CA MET A 11 -11.01 1.70 -0.59
C MET A 11 -9.71 1.41 0.15
N GLY A 12 -8.69 2.21 -0.09
CA GLY A 12 -7.40 2.06 0.60
C GLY A 12 -7.52 2.29 2.09
N ALA A 13 -8.24 3.34 2.49
CA ALA A 13 -8.47 3.64 3.91
C ALA A 13 -9.22 2.51 4.62
N TRP A 14 -10.25 1.95 3.99
CA TRP A 14 -10.99 0.80 4.52
C TRP A 14 -10.06 -0.41 4.70
N THR A 15 -9.25 -0.69 3.70
CA THR A 15 -8.29 -1.79 3.72
C THR A 15 -7.28 -1.62 4.86
N VAL A 16 -6.73 -0.43 5.03
CA VAL A 16 -5.78 -0.12 6.10
C VAL A 16 -6.42 -0.35 7.46
N LYS A 17 -7.66 0.07 7.64
CA LYS A 17 -8.38 -0.14 8.89
C LYS A 17 -8.52 -1.63 9.22
N GLU A 18 -8.94 -2.43 8.25
CA GLU A 18 -9.10 -3.88 8.45
C GLU A 18 -7.76 -4.56 8.76
N LEU A 19 -6.70 -4.20 8.03
CA LEU A 19 -5.37 -4.76 8.26
C LEU A 19 -4.82 -4.36 9.62
N GLY A 20 -5.10 -3.15 10.08
CA GLY A 20 -4.67 -2.68 11.40
C GLY A 20 -5.27 -3.47 12.56
N LEU A 21 -6.40 -4.12 12.35
CA LEU A 21 -7.06 -4.96 13.34
C LEU A 21 -6.60 -6.42 13.30
N SER A 22 -5.89 -6.81 12.25
CA SER A 22 -5.45 -8.20 12.09
C SER A 22 -4.22 -8.50 12.93
N ARG A 23 -4.26 -9.62 13.68
CA ARG A 23 -3.11 -10.07 14.48
C ARG A 23 -1.95 -10.57 13.64
N ASP A 24 -2.23 -11.03 12.43
CA ASP A 24 -1.21 -11.58 11.54
C ASP A 24 -0.42 -10.48 10.81
N VAL A 25 -0.89 -9.25 10.89
CA VAL A 25 -0.25 -8.10 10.25
C VAL A 25 0.53 -7.31 11.28
N ASP A 26 1.85 -7.21 11.08
CA ASP A 26 2.75 -6.48 11.98
C ASP A 26 2.92 -5.03 11.55
N GLU A 27 2.92 -4.79 10.23
CA GLU A 27 3.15 -3.47 9.67
C GLU A 27 2.37 -3.30 8.38
N VAL A 28 1.81 -2.10 8.18
CA VAL A 28 1.11 -1.71 6.96
C VAL A 28 1.82 -0.49 6.37
N VAL A 29 2.21 -0.57 5.10
CA VAL A 29 2.74 0.58 4.38
C VAL A 29 1.59 1.16 3.57
N VAL A 30 1.22 2.41 3.86
CA VAL A 30 0.17 3.13 3.13
C VAL A 30 0.84 4.06 2.15
N ALA A 31 0.65 3.82 0.86
CA ALA A 31 1.34 4.59 -0.18
C ALA A 31 0.35 5.28 -1.10
N ASP A 32 0.60 6.56 -1.37
CA ASP A 32 -0.22 7.36 -2.28
C ASP A 32 0.65 8.43 -2.94
N TYR A 33 0.23 8.90 -4.09
CA TYR A 33 0.87 10.04 -4.74
C TYR A 33 0.74 11.30 -3.88
N ASP A 34 -0.38 11.43 -3.17
CA ASP A 34 -0.58 12.45 -2.16
C ASP A 34 -0.11 11.91 -0.81
N GLU A 35 1.11 12.22 -0.44
CA GLU A 35 1.71 11.74 0.80
C GLU A 35 0.97 12.24 2.04
N SER A 36 0.37 13.43 1.98
CA SER A 36 -0.46 13.96 3.08
C SER A 36 -1.64 13.05 3.36
N ARG A 37 -2.26 12.53 2.29
CA ARG A 37 -3.38 11.61 2.39
C ARG A 37 -2.94 10.27 2.99
N ALA A 38 -1.78 9.78 2.57
CA ALA A 38 -1.20 8.56 3.13
C ALA A 38 -0.95 8.73 4.63
N CYS A 39 -0.41 9.86 5.05
CA CYS A 39 -0.22 10.18 6.46
C CYS A 39 -1.53 10.19 7.24
N GLU A 40 -2.54 10.86 6.69
CA GLU A 40 -3.85 10.97 7.33
C GLU A 40 -4.47 9.58 7.53
N VAL A 41 -4.44 8.74 6.51
CA VAL A 41 -4.99 7.38 6.58
C VAL A 41 -4.19 6.54 7.58
N ALA A 42 -2.88 6.62 7.55
CA ALA A 42 -2.03 5.86 8.46
C ALA A 42 -2.31 6.22 9.93
N GLU A 43 -2.47 7.50 10.23
CA GLU A 43 -2.73 7.97 11.58
C GLU A 43 -4.15 7.65 12.04
N SER A 44 -5.14 7.81 11.15
CA SER A 44 -6.56 7.68 11.51
C SER A 44 -7.04 6.24 11.52
N HIS A 45 -6.47 5.37 10.68
CA HIS A 45 -7.00 4.02 10.45
C HIS A 45 -6.01 2.90 10.77
N GLY A 46 -4.74 3.20 10.88
CA GLY A 46 -3.69 2.17 10.91
C GLY A 46 -3.49 1.43 12.24
N GLY A 47 -4.17 1.84 13.30
CA GLY A 47 -4.05 1.16 14.60
C GLY A 47 -2.63 1.13 15.18
N GLY A 48 -1.80 2.10 14.83
CA GLY A 48 -0.41 2.18 15.27
C GLY A 48 0.58 1.35 14.46
N LYS A 49 0.09 0.58 13.48
CA LYS A 49 0.93 -0.30 12.63
C LYS A 49 1.26 0.29 11.27
N ALA A 50 0.57 1.35 10.86
CA ALA A 50 0.68 1.89 9.52
C ALA A 50 1.75 2.97 9.42
N ARG A 51 2.47 2.96 8.29
CA ARG A 51 3.48 3.94 7.93
C ARG A 51 3.16 4.52 6.56
N PRO A 52 3.18 5.86 6.41
CA PRO A 52 2.90 6.47 5.13
C PRO A 52 4.14 6.46 4.22
N ARG A 53 3.91 6.36 2.92
CA ARG A 53 4.94 6.48 1.90
C ARG A 53 4.37 7.20 0.67
N PHE A 54 5.24 7.96 0.00
CA PHE A 54 4.92 8.47 -1.33
C PHE A 54 5.08 7.34 -2.36
N VAL A 55 4.17 7.29 -3.34
CA VAL A 55 4.31 6.41 -4.49
C VAL A 55 3.72 7.09 -5.73
N ASP A 56 4.37 6.89 -6.87
CA ASP A 56 3.81 7.25 -8.17
C ASP A 56 3.44 5.95 -8.89
N ALA A 57 2.16 5.64 -8.94
CA ALA A 57 1.67 4.39 -9.52
C ALA A 57 1.92 4.27 -11.03
N ARG A 58 2.29 5.38 -11.69
CA ARG A 58 2.67 5.40 -13.10
C ARG A 58 4.10 4.90 -13.33
N GLU A 59 4.90 4.89 -12.26
CA GLU A 59 6.32 4.55 -12.31
C GLU A 59 6.56 3.22 -11.61
N GLN A 60 6.89 2.18 -12.39
CA GLN A 60 7.12 0.85 -11.84
C GLN A 60 8.19 0.85 -10.75
N GLY A 61 9.27 1.60 -10.93
CA GLY A 61 10.36 1.68 -9.94
C GLY A 61 9.91 2.29 -8.63
N SER A 62 9.01 3.29 -8.67
CA SER A 62 8.45 3.90 -7.48
C SER A 62 7.61 2.90 -6.68
N VAL A 63 6.72 2.16 -7.35
CA VAL A 63 5.90 1.13 -6.72
C VAL A 63 6.79 0.02 -6.15
N GLN A 64 7.75 -0.43 -6.92
CA GLN A 64 8.70 -1.48 -6.52
C GLN A 64 9.46 -1.10 -5.24
N SER A 65 9.89 0.15 -5.15
CA SER A 65 10.57 0.69 -3.98
C SER A 65 9.69 0.61 -2.72
N VAL A 66 8.41 0.92 -2.85
CA VAL A 66 7.44 0.83 -1.75
C VAL A 66 7.22 -0.63 -1.33
N LEU A 67 7.19 -1.56 -2.29
CA LEU A 67 6.92 -2.97 -2.03
C LEU A 67 8.11 -3.73 -1.48
N ALA A 68 9.30 -3.17 -1.52
CA ALA A 68 10.50 -3.84 -1.06
C ALA A 68 10.37 -4.26 0.41
N GLY A 69 10.57 -5.54 0.68
CA GLY A 69 10.44 -6.10 2.03
C GLY A 69 9.01 -6.42 2.47
N CYS A 70 8.01 -6.14 1.65
CA CYS A 70 6.62 -6.52 1.96
C CYS A 70 6.35 -7.96 1.56
N ASP A 71 5.44 -8.61 2.30
CA ASP A 71 5.00 -9.98 2.01
C ASP A 71 3.87 -10.00 0.99
N ALA A 72 3.00 -8.99 1.04
CA ALA A 72 1.86 -8.86 0.14
C ALA A 72 1.52 -7.41 -0.10
N MET A 73 0.69 -7.15 -1.10
CA MET A 73 0.18 -5.82 -1.36
C MET A 73 -1.29 -5.86 -1.79
N VAL A 74 -2.00 -4.79 -1.49
CA VAL A 74 -3.36 -4.55 -1.97
C VAL A 74 -3.32 -3.35 -2.90
N ASN A 75 -3.80 -3.52 -4.12
CA ASN A 75 -3.87 -2.43 -5.08
C ASN A 75 -5.24 -1.75 -4.99
N ALA A 76 -5.26 -0.55 -4.42
CA ALA A 76 -6.44 0.28 -4.31
C ALA A 76 -6.37 1.52 -5.22
N THR A 77 -5.53 1.46 -6.25
CA THR A 77 -5.40 2.52 -7.25
C THR A 77 -6.50 2.40 -8.31
N GLN A 78 -6.59 3.41 -9.17
CA GLN A 78 -7.49 3.37 -10.32
C GLN A 78 -7.05 2.27 -11.28
N HIS A 79 -8.01 1.62 -11.94
CA HIS A 79 -7.76 0.41 -12.73
C HIS A 79 -6.73 0.59 -13.86
N PHE A 80 -6.58 1.79 -14.43
CA PHE A 80 -5.62 2.00 -15.51
C PHE A 80 -4.16 2.00 -15.04
N TRP A 81 -3.91 2.01 -13.72
CA TRP A 81 -2.57 1.84 -13.16
C TRP A 81 -2.24 0.39 -12.83
N ASN A 82 -3.22 -0.52 -12.95
CA ASN A 82 -3.07 -1.91 -12.51
C ASN A 82 -1.89 -2.63 -13.15
N ILE A 83 -1.63 -2.41 -14.45
CA ILE A 83 -0.53 -3.10 -15.14
C ILE A 83 0.81 -2.70 -14.55
N THR A 84 1.03 -1.40 -14.31
CA THR A 84 2.27 -0.92 -13.71
C THR A 84 2.46 -1.48 -12.31
N VAL A 85 1.40 -1.46 -11.50
CA VAL A 85 1.44 -1.97 -10.12
C VAL A 85 1.66 -3.48 -10.12
N MET A 86 1.00 -4.23 -11.00
CA MET A 86 1.20 -5.68 -11.14
C MET A 86 2.63 -6.04 -11.50
N ARG A 87 3.22 -5.30 -12.45
CA ARG A 87 4.62 -5.53 -12.86
C ARG A 87 5.59 -5.25 -11.72
N ALA A 88 5.32 -4.21 -10.94
CA ALA A 88 6.14 -3.87 -9.79
C ALA A 88 6.05 -4.97 -8.72
N ALA A 89 4.85 -5.50 -8.46
CA ALA A 89 4.64 -6.57 -7.50
C ALA A 89 5.37 -7.85 -7.95
N ALA A 90 5.28 -8.20 -9.22
CA ALA A 90 5.98 -9.36 -9.77
C ALA A 90 7.50 -9.21 -9.66
N ALA A 91 8.03 -8.03 -9.97
CA ALA A 91 9.47 -7.75 -9.87
C ALA A 91 9.94 -7.79 -8.41
N ALA A 92 9.13 -7.36 -7.46
CA ALA A 92 9.46 -7.38 -6.04
C ALA A 92 9.12 -8.72 -5.38
N ARG A 93 8.52 -9.65 -6.10
CA ARG A 93 8.08 -10.97 -5.60
C ARG A 93 7.13 -10.85 -4.42
N VAL A 94 6.15 -9.97 -4.55
CA VAL A 94 5.14 -9.70 -3.53
C VAL A 94 3.79 -10.24 -4.00
N HIS A 95 3.02 -10.86 -3.11
CA HIS A 95 1.66 -11.29 -3.40
C HIS A 95 0.79 -10.08 -3.73
N TYR A 96 0.05 -10.17 -4.84
CA TYR A 96 -0.76 -9.09 -5.37
C TYR A 96 -2.25 -9.37 -5.19
N THR A 97 -2.97 -8.37 -4.73
CA THR A 97 -4.45 -8.43 -4.65
C THR A 97 -5.08 -7.12 -5.12
#